data_b8961a5167dc0e0bb1253fb6076792d1
#
_entry.id   b8961a5167dc0e0bb1253fb6076792d1
#
_cell.length_a   1.000
_cell.length_b   1.000
_cell.length_c   1.000
_cell.angle_alpha   90.00
_cell.angle_beta   90.00
_cell.angle_gamma   90.00
#
_symmetry.space_group_name_H-M   'P 1'
#
loop_
_entity.id
_entity.type
_entity.pdbx_description
1 polymer ?
#
loop_
_entity_poly.entity_id
_entity_poly.type
_entity_poly.pdbx_seq_one_letter_code
_entity_poly.pdbx_strand_id
1 'polypeptide(L)'
;KRIKNIDTQGIFVPGFSGISAPYWKPGFDDVYVELGSDPNQIIRAGMESIGFLFNDILNCFKSNGMKIPKTLTAAGGAGRPVLLQFISSLIDLEICYFDRKDRTAIGVYRILSGNHFKDESENRNRKSFKPKLLTYKNRKIAKWTETLINLNIKDNYSEM
;
A
#
# COMPACT_ATOMS: atom_id res chain seq x y z
N LYS A 1 -1.33 0.78 -17.76
CA LYS A 1 -2.63 0.87 -18.45
C LYS A 1 -3.37 -0.46 -18.45
N ARG A 2 -2.70 -1.62 -18.65
CA ARG A 2 -3.32 -2.95 -18.77
C ARG A 2 -4.21 -3.35 -17.59
N ILE A 3 -3.78 -3.09 -16.34
CA ILE A 3 -4.46 -3.57 -15.12
C ILE A 3 -5.53 -2.61 -14.56
N LYS A 4 -5.79 -1.47 -15.21
CA LYS A 4 -6.70 -0.44 -14.67
C LYS A 4 -8.12 -0.95 -14.48
N ASN A 5 -8.61 -1.75 -15.43
CA ASN A 5 -9.97 -2.27 -15.47
C ASN A 5 -10.00 -3.79 -15.20
N ILE A 6 -8.90 -4.37 -14.75
CA ILE A 6 -8.84 -5.78 -14.37
C ILE A 6 -9.27 -5.90 -12.93
N ASP A 7 -10.31 -6.67 -12.70
CA ASP A 7 -10.67 -7.16 -11.38
C ASP A 7 -10.09 -8.57 -11.19
N THR A 8 -9.69 -8.90 -9.99
CA THR A 8 -9.26 -10.23 -9.62
C THR A 8 -9.92 -10.65 -8.32
N GLN A 9 -10.37 -11.90 -8.25
CA GLN A 9 -10.97 -12.47 -7.04
C GLN A 9 -9.90 -13.00 -6.08
N GLY A 10 -8.75 -13.38 -6.64
CA GLY A 10 -7.64 -13.93 -5.90
C GLY A 10 -6.71 -12.89 -5.30
N ILE A 11 -5.77 -13.38 -4.52
CA ILE A 11 -4.69 -12.59 -3.92
C ILE A 11 -3.34 -13.23 -4.25
N PHE A 12 -2.30 -12.41 -4.18
CA PHE A 12 -0.91 -12.81 -4.32
C PHE A 12 -0.13 -12.34 -3.09
N VAL A 13 0.59 -13.25 -2.43
CA VAL A 13 1.50 -12.93 -1.34
C VAL A 13 2.92 -13.11 -1.84
N PRO A 14 3.67 -12.03 -2.08
CA PRO A 14 5.05 -12.12 -2.54
C PRO A 14 5.96 -12.59 -1.41
N GLY A 15 6.62 -13.72 -1.59
CA GLY A 15 7.47 -14.36 -0.59
C GLY A 15 8.95 -14.33 -0.89
N PHE A 16 9.35 -14.20 -2.16
CA PHE A 16 10.73 -14.34 -2.63
C PHE A 16 11.79 -13.57 -1.80
N SER A 17 11.55 -12.32 -1.48
CA SER A 17 12.43 -11.50 -0.63
C SER A 17 11.93 -11.35 0.80
N GLY A 18 10.90 -12.10 1.16
CA GLY A 18 10.21 -11.98 2.42
C GLY A 18 9.20 -10.84 2.46
N ILE A 19 8.45 -10.77 3.54
CA ILE A 19 7.52 -9.68 3.85
C ILE A 19 8.17 -8.76 4.87
N SER A 20 8.22 -7.47 4.54
CA SER A 20 8.72 -6.41 5.42
C SER A 20 7.73 -6.03 6.53
N ALA A 21 7.75 -4.79 6.99
CA ALA A 21 6.83 -4.28 7.99
C ALA A 21 5.35 -4.58 7.63
N PRO A 22 4.51 -4.91 8.64
CA PRO A 22 4.81 -5.04 10.06
C PRO A 22 5.34 -6.42 10.47
N TYR A 23 5.47 -7.37 9.56
CA TYR A 23 5.68 -8.80 9.84
C TYR A 23 7.14 -9.22 9.95
N TRP A 24 8.03 -8.63 9.15
CA TRP A 24 9.48 -8.90 9.13
C TRP A 24 9.82 -10.39 9.00
N LYS A 25 9.10 -11.11 8.14
CA LYS A 25 9.37 -12.53 7.87
C LYS A 25 10.39 -12.72 6.74
N PRO A 26 11.32 -13.67 6.88
CA PRO A 26 12.28 -14.00 5.81
C PRO A 26 11.58 -14.53 4.57
N GLY A 27 12.34 -14.70 3.48
CA GLY A 27 11.82 -15.22 2.21
C GLY A 27 11.18 -16.60 2.34
N PHE A 28 10.10 -16.80 1.61
CA PHE A 28 9.34 -18.02 1.45
C PHE A 28 8.85 -18.09 -0.01
N ASP A 29 8.20 -19.17 -0.40
CA ASP A 29 7.66 -19.28 -1.76
C ASP A 29 6.50 -18.32 -1.99
N ASP A 30 6.42 -17.75 -3.20
CA ASP A 30 5.30 -16.92 -3.61
C ASP A 30 3.98 -17.70 -3.53
N VAL A 31 2.95 -17.10 -2.92
CA VAL A 31 1.66 -17.74 -2.72
C VAL A 31 0.58 -17.11 -3.57
N TYR A 32 -0.11 -17.93 -4.35
CA TYR A 32 -1.20 -17.56 -5.25
C TYR A 32 -2.49 -18.22 -4.75
N VAL A 33 -3.48 -17.42 -4.37
CA VAL A 33 -4.77 -17.89 -3.88
C VAL A 33 -5.87 -17.49 -4.85
N GLU A 34 -6.58 -18.47 -5.40
CA GLU A 34 -7.67 -18.26 -6.36
C GLU A 34 -7.28 -17.35 -7.54
N LEU A 35 -6.04 -17.42 -7.96
CA LEU A 35 -5.54 -16.75 -9.15
C LEU A 35 -5.40 -17.76 -10.28
N GLY A 36 -6.03 -17.46 -11.41
CA GLY A 36 -5.82 -18.21 -12.63
C GLY A 36 -4.45 -17.90 -13.27
N SER A 37 -4.22 -18.47 -14.44
CA SER A 37 -2.98 -18.28 -15.20
C SER A 37 -2.93 -16.98 -16.03
N ASP A 38 -3.95 -16.11 -15.95
CA ASP A 38 -3.94 -14.83 -16.66
C ASP A 38 -2.90 -13.89 -16.06
N PRO A 39 -1.83 -13.54 -16.81
CA PRO A 39 -0.77 -12.67 -16.32
C PRO A 39 -1.28 -11.31 -15.83
N ASN A 40 -2.36 -10.79 -16.40
CA ASN A 40 -2.90 -9.50 -16.00
C ASN A 40 -3.57 -9.58 -14.61
N GLN A 41 -4.23 -10.69 -14.29
CA GLN A 41 -4.77 -10.93 -12.95
C GLN A 41 -3.65 -11.08 -11.91
N ILE A 42 -2.59 -11.79 -12.24
CA ILE A 42 -1.41 -11.95 -11.37
C ILE A 42 -0.76 -10.58 -11.11
N ILE A 43 -0.52 -9.78 -12.15
CA ILE A 43 0.02 -8.43 -12.02
C ILE A 43 -0.92 -7.53 -11.18
N ARG A 44 -2.23 -7.66 -11.37
CA ARG A 44 -3.21 -6.92 -10.57
C ARG A 44 -3.15 -7.32 -9.10
N ALA A 45 -3.13 -8.61 -8.80
CA ALA A 45 -3.03 -9.12 -7.44
C ALA A 45 -1.70 -8.70 -6.77
N GLY A 46 -0.59 -8.72 -7.52
CA GLY A 46 0.70 -8.22 -7.04
C GLY A 46 0.70 -6.73 -6.73
N MET A 47 -0.03 -5.92 -7.50
CA MET A 47 -0.24 -4.51 -7.16
C MET A 47 -1.11 -4.35 -5.90
N GLU A 48 -2.15 -5.16 -5.76
CA GLU A 48 -3.07 -5.11 -4.62
C GLU A 48 -2.40 -5.56 -3.31
N SER A 49 -1.45 -6.52 -3.37
CA SER A 49 -0.69 -6.97 -2.21
C SER A 49 0.07 -5.83 -1.53
N ILE A 50 0.59 -4.88 -2.30
CA ILE A 50 1.22 -3.66 -1.76
C ILE A 50 0.20 -2.85 -0.94
N GLY A 51 -1.03 -2.76 -1.44
CA GLY A 51 -2.10 -2.05 -0.72
C GLY A 51 -2.53 -2.75 0.57
N PHE A 52 -2.65 -4.08 0.54
CA PHE A 52 -2.98 -4.85 1.75
C PHE A 52 -1.90 -4.73 2.81
N LEU A 53 -0.62 -4.85 2.43
CA LEU A 53 0.49 -4.67 3.35
C LEU A 53 0.50 -3.26 3.96
N PHE A 54 0.22 -2.24 3.13
CA PHE A 54 0.10 -0.86 3.61
C PHE A 54 -1.07 -0.68 4.59
N ASN A 55 -2.22 -1.33 4.34
CA ASN A 55 -3.34 -1.36 5.26
C ASN A 55 -2.95 -2.00 6.61
N ASP A 56 -2.19 -3.08 6.60
CA ASP A 56 -1.73 -3.75 7.81
C ASP A 56 -0.77 -2.86 8.62
N ILE A 57 0.13 -2.12 7.96
CA ILE A 57 0.99 -1.12 8.61
C ILE A 57 0.14 -0.04 9.29
N LEU A 58 -0.89 0.49 8.62
CA LEU A 58 -1.78 1.49 9.20
C LEU A 58 -2.57 0.95 10.39
N ASN A 59 -3.03 -0.30 10.31
CA ASN A 59 -3.72 -0.94 11.42
C ASN A 59 -2.78 -1.15 12.62
N CYS A 60 -1.52 -1.51 12.38
CA CYS A 60 -0.49 -1.58 13.41
C CYS A 60 -0.30 -0.21 14.08
N PHE A 61 -0.24 0.88 13.34
CA PHE A 61 -0.16 2.22 13.93
C PHE A 61 -1.39 2.57 14.76
N LYS A 62 -2.60 2.28 14.26
CA LYS A 62 -3.85 2.52 14.99
C LYS A 62 -3.92 1.73 16.30
N SER A 63 -3.56 0.45 16.28
CA SER A 63 -3.57 -0.41 17.49
C SER A 63 -2.56 0.06 18.54
N ASN A 64 -1.50 0.75 18.12
CA ASN A 64 -0.54 1.39 19.02
C ASN A 64 -0.90 2.85 19.40
N GLY A 65 -2.15 3.24 19.21
CA GLY A 65 -2.66 4.56 19.63
C GLY A 65 -2.24 5.74 18.77
N MET A 66 -1.62 5.51 17.62
CA MET A 66 -1.21 6.58 16.71
C MET A 66 -2.42 7.15 15.95
N LYS A 67 -2.54 8.46 15.95
CA LYS A 67 -3.56 9.16 15.14
C LYS A 67 -3.15 9.16 13.68
N ILE A 68 -3.98 8.57 12.85
CA ILE A 68 -3.79 8.61 11.40
C ILE A 68 -4.40 9.90 10.84
N PRO A 69 -3.67 10.69 10.06
CA PRO A 69 -4.20 11.90 9.45
C PRO A 69 -5.25 11.57 8.39
N LYS A 70 -6.19 12.48 8.16
CA LYS A 70 -7.25 12.31 7.13
C LYS A 70 -6.71 12.25 5.70
N THR A 71 -5.54 12.80 5.47
CA THR A 71 -4.88 12.84 4.17
C THR A 71 -3.44 12.35 4.33
N LEU A 72 -3.04 11.40 3.50
CA LEU A 72 -1.67 10.91 3.43
C LEU A 72 -0.93 11.54 2.25
N THR A 73 0.36 11.77 2.43
CA THR A 73 1.22 12.24 1.35
C THR A 73 2.01 11.07 0.76
N ALA A 74 1.93 10.91 -0.56
CA ALA A 74 2.71 9.94 -1.31
C ALA A 74 3.69 10.66 -2.24
N ALA A 75 4.89 10.11 -2.38
CA ALA A 75 5.91 10.58 -3.28
C ALA A 75 6.79 9.42 -3.76
N GLY A 76 7.58 9.65 -4.82
CA GLY A 76 8.52 8.66 -5.34
C GLY A 76 8.02 7.89 -6.55
N GLY A 77 8.91 7.10 -7.13
CA GLY A 77 8.70 6.43 -8.42
C GLY A 77 7.62 5.34 -8.44
N ALA A 78 7.30 4.76 -7.29
CA ALA A 78 6.24 3.76 -7.15
C ALA A 78 4.83 4.37 -7.14
N GLY A 79 4.68 5.69 -7.08
CA GLY A 79 3.41 6.42 -7.03
C GLY A 79 2.58 6.33 -8.32
N ARG A 80 2.21 5.12 -8.73
CA ARG A 80 1.37 4.90 -9.92
C ARG A 80 -0.10 5.21 -9.62
N PRO A 81 -0.81 5.94 -10.51
CA PRO A 81 -2.21 6.34 -10.26
C PRO A 81 -3.13 5.18 -9.90
N VAL A 82 -2.99 4.03 -10.55
CA VAL A 82 -3.83 2.84 -10.28
C VAL A 82 -3.58 2.31 -8.87
N LEU A 83 -2.32 2.22 -8.44
CA LEU A 83 -1.96 1.79 -7.09
C LEU A 83 -2.46 2.79 -6.03
N LEU A 84 -2.20 4.07 -6.21
CA LEU A 84 -2.60 5.11 -5.26
C LEU A 84 -4.11 5.21 -5.12
N GLN A 85 -4.86 5.07 -6.23
CA GLN A 85 -6.32 5.02 -6.18
C GLN A 85 -6.82 3.78 -5.44
N PHE A 86 -6.19 2.62 -5.66
CA PHE A 86 -6.53 1.39 -4.96
C PHE A 86 -6.26 1.53 -3.45
N ILE A 87 -5.06 1.98 -3.06
CA ILE A 87 -4.71 2.18 -1.65
C ILE A 87 -5.68 3.17 -0.99
N SER A 88 -5.92 4.34 -1.59
CA SER A 88 -6.87 5.33 -1.07
C SER A 88 -8.25 4.71 -0.79
N SER A 89 -8.76 3.92 -1.73
CA SER A 89 -10.07 3.26 -1.61
C SER A 89 -10.05 2.12 -0.58
N LEU A 90 -8.92 1.44 -0.43
CA LEU A 90 -8.75 0.34 0.53
C LEU A 90 -8.75 0.85 1.98
N ILE A 91 -8.05 1.94 2.24
CA ILE A 91 -7.85 2.47 3.59
C ILE A 91 -8.84 3.58 3.98
N ASP A 92 -9.73 4.00 3.06
CA ASP A 92 -10.69 5.09 3.21
C ASP A 92 -10.06 6.46 3.56
N LEU A 93 -8.87 6.72 3.02
CA LEU A 93 -8.16 7.98 3.22
C LEU A 93 -7.80 8.63 1.89
N GLU A 94 -7.83 9.96 1.86
CA GLU A 94 -7.30 10.70 0.70
C GLU A 94 -5.78 10.57 0.62
N ILE A 95 -5.26 10.33 -0.59
CA ILE A 95 -3.83 10.33 -0.85
C ILE A 95 -3.49 11.48 -1.79
N CYS A 96 -2.60 12.37 -1.33
CA CYS A 96 -2.03 13.44 -2.12
C CYS A 96 -0.67 13.00 -2.64
N TYR A 97 -0.54 12.89 -3.95
CA TYR A 97 0.70 12.52 -4.62
C TYR A 97 1.40 13.74 -5.21
N PHE A 98 2.68 13.83 -4.96
CA PHE A 98 3.56 14.83 -5.54
C PHE A 98 4.52 14.15 -6.52
N ASP A 99 4.38 14.48 -7.80
CA ASP A 99 5.23 13.96 -8.87
C ASP A 99 6.58 14.74 -8.87
N ARG A 100 7.40 14.45 -7.87
CA ARG A 100 8.72 15.04 -7.72
C ARG A 100 9.75 13.97 -7.43
N LYS A 101 10.83 14.02 -8.19
CA LYS A 101 12.00 13.16 -7.96
C LYS A 101 12.79 13.66 -6.73
N ASP A 102 13.62 12.80 -6.20
CA ASP A 102 14.63 13.12 -5.19
C ASP A 102 14.11 13.75 -3.88
N ARG A 103 12.88 13.37 -3.47
CA ARG A 103 12.26 13.84 -2.22
C ARG A 103 13.14 13.60 -0.99
N THR A 104 13.84 12.47 -0.94
CA THR A 104 14.76 12.14 0.15
C THR A 104 15.91 13.14 0.23
N ALA A 105 16.54 13.45 -0.91
CA ALA A 105 17.61 14.44 -0.98
C ALA A 105 17.13 15.83 -0.54
N ILE A 106 15.92 16.22 -0.93
CA ILE A 106 15.31 17.48 -0.50
C ILE A 106 15.07 17.47 1.01
N GLY A 107 14.62 16.35 1.57
CA GLY A 107 14.44 16.21 3.02
C GLY A 107 15.76 16.41 3.78
N VAL A 108 16.81 15.74 3.33
CA VAL A 108 18.17 15.88 3.90
C VAL A 108 18.64 17.34 3.78
N TYR A 109 18.50 17.96 2.61
CA TYR A 109 18.88 19.35 2.41
C TYR A 109 18.13 20.30 3.35
N ARG A 110 16.81 20.09 3.56
CA ARG A 110 16.03 20.89 4.52
C ARG A 110 16.56 20.78 5.94
N ILE A 111 16.91 19.57 6.38
CA ILE A 111 17.50 19.37 7.72
C ILE A 111 18.83 20.13 7.84
N LEU A 112 19.70 19.98 6.86
CA LEU A 112 21.02 20.63 6.86
C LEU A 112 20.96 22.16 6.76
N SER A 113 19.97 22.69 6.04
CA SER A 113 19.77 24.15 5.88
C SER A 113 18.95 24.81 6.99
N GLY A 114 18.60 24.08 8.06
CA GLY A 114 17.81 24.61 9.17
C GLY A 114 16.38 25.01 8.77
N ASN A 115 15.77 24.28 7.85
CA ASN A 115 14.42 24.54 7.32
C ASN A 115 14.23 25.89 6.60
N HIS A 116 15.28 26.59 6.23
CA HIS A 116 15.18 27.84 5.47
C HIS A 116 14.76 27.66 4.00
N PHE A 117 14.74 26.41 3.53
CA PHE A 117 14.34 26.11 2.16
C PHE A 117 12.80 26.06 2.03
N LYS A 118 12.22 27.10 1.43
CA LYS A 118 10.82 27.14 1.01
C LYS A 118 10.72 26.59 -0.41
N ASP A 119 10.06 25.46 -0.57
CA ASP A 119 9.83 24.86 -1.87
C ASP A 119 8.48 25.33 -2.44
N GLU A 120 8.50 26.42 -3.17
CA GLU A 120 7.30 26.99 -3.81
C GLU A 120 6.69 26.06 -4.89
N SER A 121 7.42 25.04 -5.35
CA SER A 121 6.94 24.10 -6.35
C SER A 121 6.05 22.98 -5.76
N GLU A 122 5.89 22.90 -4.46
CA GLU A 122 5.10 21.86 -3.80
C GLU A 122 3.63 21.83 -4.26
N ASN A 123 3.08 22.96 -4.65
CA ASN A 123 1.68 23.07 -5.05
C ASN A 123 1.42 22.83 -6.55
N ARG A 124 2.43 22.88 -7.42
CA ARG A 124 2.21 22.89 -8.87
C ARG A 124 1.87 21.54 -9.50
N ASN A 125 2.23 20.41 -8.88
CA ASN A 125 2.04 19.06 -9.44
C ASN A 125 1.37 18.11 -8.45
N ARG A 126 0.43 18.60 -7.66
CA ARG A 126 -0.32 17.78 -6.70
C ARG A 126 -1.46 17.04 -7.40
N LYS A 127 -1.49 15.71 -7.27
CA LYS A 127 -2.63 14.87 -7.65
C LYS A 127 -3.27 14.31 -6.40
N SER A 128 -4.59 14.37 -6.33
CA SER A 128 -5.36 13.82 -5.21
C SER A 128 -6.13 12.57 -5.65
N PHE A 129 -6.08 11.55 -4.81
CA PHE A 129 -6.82 10.29 -4.95
C PHE A 129 -7.76 10.17 -3.75
N LYS A 130 -9.06 10.41 -4.00
CA LYS A 130 -10.10 10.24 -2.99
C LYS A 130 -10.60 8.80 -2.99
N PRO A 131 -11.04 8.27 -1.82
CA PRO A 131 -11.62 6.94 -1.73
C PRO A 131 -12.78 6.75 -2.71
N LYS A 132 -12.83 5.57 -3.32
CA LYS A 132 -13.95 5.08 -4.14
C LYS A 132 -14.46 3.79 -3.55
N LEU A 133 -15.75 3.52 -3.73
CA LEU A 133 -16.35 2.27 -3.27
C LEU A 133 -15.64 1.06 -3.90
N LEU A 134 -15.17 0.16 -3.06
CA LEU A 134 -14.68 -1.18 -3.43
C LEU A 134 -15.60 -2.23 -2.81
N THR A 135 -16.52 -2.75 -3.60
CA THR A 135 -17.54 -3.72 -3.14
C THR A 135 -16.93 -5.01 -2.59
N TYR A 136 -15.74 -5.37 -3.06
CA TYR A 136 -15.00 -6.58 -2.69
C TYR A 136 -13.98 -6.37 -1.55
N LYS A 137 -13.85 -5.16 -1.03
CA LYS A 137 -12.82 -4.76 -0.04
C LYS A 137 -12.72 -5.73 1.14
N ASN A 138 -13.81 -5.90 1.88
CA ASN A 138 -13.82 -6.70 3.11
C ASN A 138 -13.50 -8.18 2.83
N ARG A 139 -14.03 -8.74 1.75
CA ARG A 139 -13.75 -10.11 1.34
C ARG A 139 -12.26 -10.32 1.04
N LYS A 140 -11.63 -9.40 0.31
CA LYS A 140 -10.20 -9.51 0.00
C LYS A 140 -9.30 -9.28 1.20
N ILE A 141 -9.64 -8.35 2.10
CA ILE A 141 -8.91 -8.15 3.35
C ILE A 141 -8.99 -9.42 4.21
N ALA A 142 -10.18 -10.03 4.32
CA ALA A 142 -10.34 -11.29 5.05
C ALA A 142 -9.48 -12.41 4.44
N LYS A 143 -9.55 -12.60 3.13
CA LYS A 143 -8.74 -13.61 2.41
C LYS A 143 -7.23 -13.35 2.58
N TRP A 144 -6.77 -12.11 2.50
CA TRP A 144 -5.39 -11.72 2.77
C TRP A 144 -4.97 -12.10 4.19
N THR A 145 -5.75 -11.72 5.18
CA THR A 145 -5.48 -12.02 6.59
C THR A 145 -5.43 -13.52 6.85
N GLU A 146 -6.42 -14.29 6.38
CA GLU A 146 -6.46 -15.74 6.49
C GLU A 146 -5.22 -16.40 5.86
N THR A 147 -4.81 -15.94 4.68
CA THR A 147 -3.63 -16.48 4.02
C THR A 147 -2.35 -16.20 4.84
N LEU A 148 -2.20 -15.01 5.40
CA LEU A 148 -1.04 -14.69 6.24
C LEU A 148 -1.02 -15.52 7.54
N ILE A 149 -2.18 -15.82 8.11
CA ILE A 149 -2.29 -16.71 9.28
C ILE A 149 -1.87 -18.13 8.90
N ASN A 150 -2.38 -18.67 7.80
CA ASN A 150 -2.04 -20.00 7.32
C ASN A 150 -0.55 -20.18 6.99
N LEU A 151 0.12 -19.10 6.61
CA LEU A 151 1.56 -19.03 6.38
C LEU A 151 2.38 -18.79 7.67
N ASN A 152 1.75 -18.72 8.83
CA ASN A 152 2.38 -18.33 10.10
C ASN A 152 3.15 -17.00 10.02
N ILE A 153 2.67 -16.08 9.21
CA ILE A 153 3.23 -14.72 9.05
C ILE A 153 2.54 -13.77 10.04
N LYS A 154 1.24 -13.94 10.22
CA LYS A 154 0.41 -13.19 11.15
C LYS A 154 -0.10 -14.13 12.24
N ASP A 155 -0.02 -13.69 13.49
CA ASP A 155 -0.56 -14.46 14.61
C ASP A 155 -2.10 -14.50 14.55
N ASN A 156 -2.67 -15.62 14.99
CA ASN A 156 -4.11 -15.83 15.03
C ASN A 156 -4.71 -15.21 16.31
N TYR A 157 -4.27 -14.01 16.68
CA TYR A 157 -4.91 -13.28 17.77
C TYR A 157 -6.25 -12.73 17.27
N SER A 158 -7.31 -13.51 17.46
CA SER A 158 -8.65 -12.96 17.58
C SER A 158 -8.60 -11.84 18.62
N GLU A 159 -9.06 -10.68 18.24
CA GLU A 159 -9.25 -9.49 19.06
C GLU A 159 -9.69 -9.86 20.48
N MET A 160 -8.82 -9.61 21.46
CA MET A 160 -9.27 -9.47 22.85
C MET A 160 -9.70 -8.04 23.08
#